data_c43f16673ff04c474a22f724245f9c22
#
_entry.id   c43f16673ff04c474a22f724245f9c22
#
_cell.length_a   1.000
_cell.length_b   1.000
_cell.length_c   1.000
_cell.angle_alpha   90.00
_cell.angle_beta   90.00
_cell.angle_gamma   90.00
#
_symmetry.space_group_name_H-M   'P 1'
#
loop_
_entity.id
_entity.type
_entity.pdbx_description
1 polymer ?
#
loop_
_entity_poly.entity_id
_entity_poly.type
_entity_poly.pdbx_seq_one_letter_code
_entity_poly.pdbx_strand_id
1 'polypeptide(L)'
;MTCLVVLTGYSWAMAGSYDDFFIAIKNDDVRLVSQLLHRGFDVNTLNSEAEHGLLLAIREPSPKVALLLLGTEKIDVNPRNRSGETPLMLASIKGQTALAKQLIDKGADVNQPGWAPLHYASTYGHLELMNLLLEHHAYIDAASPNESTPLMMAAMYGTASAVKLLLEAGADPMLRNAQGLTAFDFAEKANRSDAVHTIAAFMSARTPKAIEPKAAE
;
A
#
# COMPACT_ATOMS: atom_id res chain seq x y z
N MET A 1 44.40 -16.90 -35.93
CA MET A 1 43.15 -16.24 -36.44
C MET A 1 41.99 -17.14 -36.05
N THR A 2 41.16 -16.73 -35.19
CA THR A 2 39.75 -17.15 -34.96
C THR A 2 39.42 -17.09 -33.50
N CYS A 3 38.98 -15.95 -33.05
CA CYS A 3 38.10 -15.85 -31.86
C CYS A 3 37.62 -14.40 -31.69
N LEU A 4 36.70 -13.97 -32.55
CA LEU A 4 36.08 -12.62 -32.40
C LEU A 4 34.70 -12.52 -33.02
N VAL A 5 33.84 -13.52 -32.86
CA VAL A 5 32.45 -13.44 -33.43
C VAL A 5 31.37 -13.81 -32.42
N VAL A 6 31.68 -14.20 -31.19
CA VAL A 6 30.65 -14.70 -30.26
C VAL A 6 30.06 -13.62 -29.32
N LEU A 7 30.65 -12.43 -29.22
CA LEU A 7 30.21 -11.41 -28.25
C LEU A 7 29.14 -10.43 -28.75
N THR A 8 28.90 -10.35 -30.04
CA THR A 8 27.91 -9.40 -30.59
C THR A 8 26.47 -9.94 -30.62
N GLY A 9 26.28 -11.26 -30.67
CA GLY A 9 24.96 -11.88 -30.70
C GLY A 9 24.18 -11.81 -29.37
N TYR A 10 24.90 -11.86 -28.26
CA TYR A 10 24.27 -11.81 -26.93
C TYR A 10 23.69 -10.43 -26.59
N SER A 11 24.32 -9.34 -27.04
CA SER A 11 23.88 -7.97 -26.73
C SER A 11 22.56 -7.60 -27.41
N TRP A 12 22.36 -8.00 -28.66
CA TRP A 12 21.12 -7.70 -29.39
C TRP A 12 19.94 -8.57 -28.95
N ALA A 13 20.18 -9.83 -28.62
CA ALA A 13 19.13 -10.72 -28.10
C ALA A 13 18.66 -10.29 -26.71
N MET A 14 19.55 -9.72 -25.90
CA MET A 14 19.19 -9.18 -24.57
C MET A 14 18.45 -7.86 -24.67
N ALA A 15 18.78 -6.98 -25.63
CA ALA A 15 18.08 -5.71 -25.82
C ALA A 15 16.61 -5.93 -26.24
N GLY A 16 16.36 -6.84 -27.21
CA GLY A 16 14.98 -7.20 -27.60
C GLY A 16 14.18 -7.80 -26.44
N SER A 17 14.81 -8.68 -25.64
CA SER A 17 14.16 -9.31 -24.49
C SER A 17 13.81 -8.32 -23.38
N TYR A 18 14.60 -7.24 -23.23
CA TYR A 18 14.36 -6.18 -22.25
C TYR A 18 13.07 -5.41 -22.60
N ASP A 19 12.98 -4.87 -23.81
CA ASP A 19 11.81 -4.12 -24.25
C ASP A 19 10.55 -5.00 -24.28
N ASP A 20 10.70 -6.23 -24.81
CA ASP A 20 9.62 -7.22 -24.86
C ASP A 20 9.05 -7.53 -23.47
N PHE A 21 9.90 -7.61 -22.44
CA PHE A 21 9.45 -7.89 -21.07
C PHE A 21 8.51 -6.79 -20.55
N PHE A 22 8.89 -5.52 -20.68
CA PHE A 22 8.08 -4.42 -20.17
C PHE A 22 6.85 -4.12 -21.04
N ILE A 23 6.94 -4.36 -22.36
CA ILE A 23 5.78 -4.31 -23.25
C ILE A 23 4.79 -5.42 -22.87
N ALA A 24 5.27 -6.63 -22.65
CA ALA A 24 4.41 -7.76 -22.24
C ALA A 24 3.73 -7.52 -20.89
N ILE A 25 4.43 -6.88 -19.94
CA ILE A 25 3.81 -6.48 -18.66
C ILE A 25 2.65 -5.52 -18.92
N LYS A 26 2.86 -4.45 -19.70
CA LYS A 26 1.81 -3.45 -20.00
C LYS A 26 0.59 -4.04 -20.71
N ASN A 27 0.80 -5.10 -21.51
CA ASN A 27 -0.25 -5.77 -22.25
C ASN A 27 -0.90 -6.96 -21.50
N ASP A 28 -0.52 -7.20 -20.24
CA ASP A 28 -0.92 -8.38 -19.44
C ASP A 28 -0.63 -9.72 -20.17
N ASP A 29 0.45 -9.76 -20.98
CA ASP A 29 0.84 -10.95 -21.76
C ASP A 29 1.66 -11.94 -20.90
N VAL A 30 0.93 -12.75 -20.15
CA VAL A 30 1.48 -13.81 -19.29
C VAL A 30 2.37 -14.77 -20.09
N ARG A 31 2.02 -15.07 -21.34
CA ARG A 31 2.75 -16.04 -22.17
C ARG A 31 4.15 -15.54 -22.48
N LEU A 32 4.26 -14.31 -22.94
CA LEU A 32 5.55 -13.73 -23.31
C LEU A 32 6.42 -13.51 -22.07
N VAL A 33 5.86 -12.99 -20.97
CA VAL A 33 6.60 -12.85 -19.69
C VAL A 33 7.10 -14.20 -19.22
N SER A 34 6.25 -15.24 -19.20
CA SER A 34 6.66 -16.60 -18.80
C SER A 34 7.80 -17.15 -19.67
N GLN A 35 7.73 -16.97 -20.99
CA GLN A 35 8.79 -17.41 -21.92
C GLN A 35 10.12 -16.70 -21.62
N LEU A 36 10.10 -15.40 -21.36
CA LEU A 36 11.30 -14.63 -21.03
C LEU A 36 11.94 -15.09 -19.73
N LEU A 37 11.12 -15.29 -18.67
CA LEU A 37 11.59 -15.82 -17.39
C LEU A 37 12.19 -17.21 -17.51
N HIS A 38 11.59 -18.11 -18.30
CA HIS A 38 12.15 -19.44 -18.56
C HIS A 38 13.47 -19.41 -19.33
N ARG A 39 13.71 -18.37 -20.13
CA ARG A 39 15.01 -18.14 -20.82
C ARG A 39 16.06 -17.51 -19.92
N GLY A 40 15.75 -17.28 -18.62
CA GLY A 40 16.67 -16.71 -17.65
C GLY A 40 16.66 -15.18 -17.59
N PHE A 41 15.62 -14.51 -18.10
CA PHE A 41 15.46 -13.07 -17.88
C PHE A 41 15.26 -12.81 -16.38
N ASP A 42 15.98 -11.84 -15.83
CA ASP A 42 15.89 -11.51 -14.40
C ASP A 42 14.57 -10.78 -14.12
N VAL A 43 13.72 -11.39 -13.29
CA VAL A 43 12.41 -10.86 -12.88
C VAL A 43 12.51 -9.50 -12.16
N ASN A 44 13.66 -9.20 -11.56
CA ASN A 44 13.91 -7.97 -10.81
C ASN A 44 14.55 -6.86 -11.67
N THR A 45 14.63 -7.05 -12.98
CA THR A 45 15.13 -6.03 -13.90
C THR A 45 14.27 -4.77 -13.81
N LEU A 46 14.93 -3.60 -13.80
CA LEU A 46 14.28 -2.29 -13.81
C LEU A 46 14.13 -1.80 -15.25
N ASN A 47 13.02 -1.09 -15.53
CA ASN A 47 12.85 -0.43 -16.83
C ASN A 47 13.71 0.86 -16.96
N SER A 48 13.64 1.53 -18.11
CA SER A 48 14.38 2.79 -18.37
C SER A 48 14.03 3.92 -17.40
N GLU A 49 12.90 3.82 -16.70
CA GLU A 49 12.45 4.76 -15.68
C GLU A 49 12.87 4.34 -14.26
N ALA A 50 13.72 3.29 -14.16
CA ALA A 50 14.13 2.64 -12.91
C ALA A 50 12.94 2.08 -12.12
N GLU A 51 11.89 1.62 -12.80
CA GLU A 51 10.73 0.99 -12.18
C GLU A 51 10.80 -0.53 -12.31
N HIS A 52 10.50 -1.21 -11.23
CA HIS A 52 10.47 -2.67 -11.16
C HIS A 52 9.22 -3.23 -11.87
N GLY A 53 9.38 -4.38 -12.56
CA GLY A 53 8.29 -5.00 -13.32
C GLY A 53 7.02 -5.29 -12.51
N LEU A 54 7.15 -5.67 -11.23
CA LEU A 54 6.00 -5.89 -10.34
C LEU A 54 5.23 -4.59 -10.05
N LEU A 55 5.94 -3.47 -9.78
CA LEU A 55 5.30 -2.17 -9.60
C LEU A 55 4.56 -1.73 -10.86
N LEU A 56 5.20 -1.89 -12.02
CA LEU A 56 4.59 -1.61 -13.31
C LEU A 56 3.31 -2.45 -13.51
N ALA A 57 3.35 -3.76 -13.27
CA ALA A 57 2.20 -4.65 -13.42
C ALA A 57 1.01 -4.29 -12.51
N ILE A 58 1.29 -3.79 -11.29
CA ILE A 58 0.24 -3.34 -10.36
C ILE A 58 -0.29 -1.97 -10.76
N ARG A 59 0.56 -1.07 -11.22
CA ARG A 59 0.16 0.28 -11.65
C ARG A 59 -0.70 0.20 -12.92
N GLU A 60 -0.25 -0.55 -13.90
CA GLU A 60 -1.00 -0.86 -15.13
C GLU A 60 -2.09 -1.92 -14.83
N PRO A 61 -3.14 -2.02 -15.66
CA PRO A 61 -4.17 -3.04 -15.47
C PRO A 61 -3.70 -4.43 -15.93
N SER A 62 -2.64 -4.96 -15.29
CA SER A 62 -1.97 -6.21 -15.67
C SER A 62 -2.02 -7.25 -14.53
N PRO A 63 -3.22 -7.67 -14.08
CA PRO A 63 -3.37 -8.51 -12.89
C PRO A 63 -2.80 -9.91 -13.08
N LYS A 64 -2.89 -10.49 -14.28
CA LYS A 64 -2.39 -11.84 -14.53
C LYS A 64 -0.86 -11.88 -14.50
N VAL A 65 -0.22 -10.86 -15.09
CA VAL A 65 1.24 -10.74 -15.06
C VAL A 65 1.72 -10.44 -13.64
N ALA A 66 1.02 -9.60 -12.87
CA ALA A 66 1.37 -9.37 -11.47
C ALA A 66 1.38 -10.68 -10.66
N LEU A 67 0.35 -11.53 -10.82
CA LEU A 67 0.28 -12.85 -10.19
C LEU A 67 1.39 -13.79 -10.67
N LEU A 68 1.70 -13.80 -11.97
CA LEU A 68 2.80 -14.59 -12.52
C LEU A 68 4.15 -14.18 -11.89
N LEU A 69 4.42 -12.87 -11.84
CA LEU A 69 5.66 -12.35 -11.25
C LEU A 69 5.76 -12.73 -9.76
N LEU A 70 4.67 -12.56 -9.00
CA LEU A 70 4.61 -12.99 -7.60
C LEU A 70 4.81 -14.50 -7.43
N GLY A 71 4.47 -15.31 -8.41
CA GLY A 71 4.71 -16.75 -8.41
C GLY A 71 6.18 -17.14 -8.54
N THR A 72 7.09 -16.22 -8.93
CA THR A 72 8.51 -16.53 -9.09
C THR A 72 9.24 -16.57 -7.74
N GLU A 73 10.20 -17.47 -7.60
CA GLU A 73 10.91 -17.67 -6.32
C GLU A 73 11.79 -16.48 -5.92
N LYS A 74 12.39 -15.81 -6.91
CA LYS A 74 13.40 -14.76 -6.70
C LYS A 74 12.83 -13.34 -6.78
N ILE A 75 11.52 -13.19 -6.83
CA ILE A 75 10.88 -11.86 -6.93
C ILE A 75 11.19 -11.03 -5.68
N ASP A 76 11.67 -9.82 -5.88
CA ASP A 76 11.67 -8.79 -4.84
C ASP A 76 10.24 -8.26 -4.71
N VAL A 77 9.64 -8.41 -3.53
CA VAL A 77 8.26 -7.97 -3.24
C VAL A 77 8.21 -6.59 -2.58
N ASN A 78 9.38 -6.02 -2.24
CA ASN A 78 9.52 -4.72 -1.59
C ASN A 78 10.27 -3.67 -2.43
N PRO A 79 10.28 -3.74 -3.78
CA PRO A 79 10.91 -2.70 -4.57
C PRO A 79 10.19 -1.38 -4.33
N ARG A 80 10.91 -0.27 -4.52
CA ARG A 80 10.35 1.08 -4.40
C ARG A 80 10.43 1.82 -5.73
N ASN A 81 9.35 2.52 -6.07
CA ASN A 81 9.40 3.47 -7.18
C ASN A 81 10.06 4.80 -6.73
N ARG A 82 10.14 5.77 -7.64
CA ARG A 82 10.73 7.10 -7.36
C ARG A 82 10.00 7.88 -6.25
N SER A 83 8.73 7.57 -6.01
CA SER A 83 7.93 8.15 -4.92
C SER A 83 8.10 7.40 -3.59
N GLY A 84 8.91 6.34 -3.56
CA GLY A 84 9.10 5.48 -2.40
C GLY A 84 7.96 4.48 -2.18
N GLU A 85 7.01 4.35 -3.11
CA GLU A 85 5.88 3.44 -2.99
C GLU A 85 6.30 1.99 -3.28
N THR A 86 5.77 1.06 -2.47
CA THR A 86 5.96 -0.38 -2.61
C THR A 86 4.78 -1.04 -3.33
N PRO A 87 4.92 -2.30 -3.80
CA PRO A 87 3.81 -3.07 -4.35
C PRO A 87 2.59 -3.15 -3.41
N LEU A 88 2.81 -3.33 -2.10
CA LEU A 88 1.73 -3.39 -1.12
C LEU A 88 1.02 -2.05 -0.94
N MET A 89 1.75 -0.93 -1.04
CA MET A 89 1.14 0.41 -1.05
C MET A 89 0.27 0.63 -2.28
N LEU A 90 0.76 0.26 -3.48
CA LEU A 90 -0.03 0.39 -4.72
C LEU A 90 -1.29 -0.49 -4.68
N ALA A 91 -1.17 -1.72 -4.16
CA ALA A 91 -2.32 -2.58 -3.92
C ALA A 91 -3.31 -1.94 -2.94
N SER A 92 -2.80 -1.24 -1.91
CA SER A 92 -3.62 -0.54 -0.90
C SER A 92 -4.34 0.68 -1.47
N ILE A 93 -3.70 1.43 -2.36
CA ILE A 93 -4.34 2.54 -3.10
C ILE A 93 -5.50 2.01 -3.95
N LYS A 94 -5.31 0.86 -4.60
CA LYS A 94 -6.30 0.28 -5.54
C LYS A 94 -7.34 -0.63 -4.87
N GLY A 95 -7.26 -0.89 -3.57
CA GLY A 95 -8.16 -1.79 -2.85
C GLY A 95 -8.06 -3.25 -3.32
N GLN A 96 -6.89 -3.68 -3.80
CA GLN A 96 -6.66 -5.02 -4.32
C GLN A 96 -6.35 -6.01 -3.19
N THR A 97 -7.34 -6.32 -2.34
CA THR A 97 -7.17 -7.14 -1.12
C THR A 97 -6.54 -8.50 -1.41
N ALA A 98 -6.99 -9.19 -2.46
CA ALA A 98 -6.45 -10.50 -2.82
C ALA A 98 -4.96 -10.44 -3.21
N LEU A 99 -4.54 -9.39 -3.93
CA LEU A 99 -3.15 -9.16 -4.30
C LEU A 99 -2.32 -8.77 -3.07
N ALA A 100 -2.86 -7.89 -2.22
CA ALA A 100 -2.21 -7.49 -0.98
C ALA A 100 -1.94 -8.69 -0.07
N LYS A 101 -2.91 -9.62 0.05
CA LYS A 101 -2.70 -10.87 0.79
C LYS A 101 -1.53 -11.67 0.23
N GLN A 102 -1.47 -11.87 -1.09
CA GLN A 102 -0.37 -12.62 -1.70
C GLN A 102 0.99 -11.92 -1.53
N LEU A 103 1.03 -10.58 -1.60
CA LEU A 103 2.24 -9.80 -1.32
C LEU A 103 2.72 -10.03 0.13
N ILE A 104 1.80 -9.98 1.10
CA ILE A 104 2.10 -10.22 2.52
C ILE A 104 2.57 -11.66 2.74
N ASP A 105 1.88 -12.65 2.15
CA ASP A 105 2.26 -14.07 2.23
C ASP A 105 3.68 -14.33 1.64
N LYS A 106 4.14 -13.46 0.73
CA LYS A 106 5.48 -13.48 0.14
C LYS A 106 6.51 -12.62 0.91
N GLY A 107 6.14 -12.00 2.02
CA GLY A 107 7.02 -11.21 2.86
C GLY A 107 7.07 -9.72 2.50
N ALA A 108 5.99 -9.18 1.92
CA ALA A 108 5.90 -7.73 1.75
C ALA A 108 5.84 -7.02 3.11
N ASP A 109 6.58 -5.93 3.24
CA ASP A 109 6.63 -5.11 4.44
C ASP A 109 5.29 -4.41 4.67
N VAL A 110 4.57 -4.82 5.72
CA VAL A 110 3.30 -4.20 6.14
C VAL A 110 3.56 -2.85 6.80
N ASN A 111 4.70 -2.74 7.51
CA ASN A 111 5.11 -1.53 8.21
C ASN A 111 6.39 -0.98 7.61
N GLN A 112 6.46 0.34 7.45
CA GLN A 112 7.66 1.03 7.02
C GLN A 112 7.65 2.48 7.50
N PRO A 113 8.81 3.13 7.63
CA PRO A 113 8.88 4.54 7.99
C PRO A 113 8.18 5.42 6.94
N GLY A 114 7.45 6.42 7.40
CA GLY A 114 6.71 7.35 6.55
C GLY A 114 5.35 6.80 6.13
N TRP A 115 4.99 6.99 4.87
CA TRP A 115 3.73 6.47 4.35
C TRP A 115 3.72 4.94 4.35
N ALA A 116 2.75 4.35 5.04
CA ALA A 116 2.55 2.90 5.14
C ALA A 116 1.28 2.46 4.38
N PRO A 117 1.15 1.18 4.01
CA PRO A 117 -0.04 0.64 3.33
C PRO A 117 -1.37 1.01 4.01
N LEU A 118 -1.41 1.02 5.36
CA LEU A 118 -2.63 1.35 6.11
C LEU A 118 -3.08 2.80 5.92
N HIS A 119 -2.17 3.77 5.71
CA HIS A 119 -2.56 5.14 5.36
C HIS A 119 -3.36 5.18 4.06
N TYR A 120 -2.89 4.48 3.03
CA TYR A 120 -3.55 4.44 1.72
C TYR A 120 -4.89 3.70 1.79
N ALA A 121 -4.93 2.51 2.40
CA ALA A 121 -6.17 1.78 2.58
C ALA A 121 -7.22 2.62 3.33
N SER A 122 -6.80 3.39 4.33
CA SER A 122 -7.65 4.30 5.11
C SER A 122 -8.12 5.51 4.31
N THR A 123 -7.23 6.10 3.49
CA THR A 123 -7.54 7.22 2.59
C THR A 123 -8.67 6.88 1.63
N TYR A 124 -8.67 5.66 1.10
CA TYR A 124 -9.67 5.22 0.12
C TYR A 124 -10.82 4.42 0.75
N GLY A 125 -10.78 4.16 2.05
CA GLY A 125 -11.83 3.47 2.79
C GLY A 125 -11.98 1.98 2.43
N HIS A 126 -10.89 1.32 2.09
CA HIS A 126 -10.85 -0.11 1.72
C HIS A 126 -10.90 -1.00 2.96
N LEU A 127 -12.09 -1.17 3.55
CA LEU A 127 -12.28 -1.79 4.86
C LEU A 127 -11.72 -3.22 4.97
N GLU A 128 -11.95 -4.06 3.97
CA GLU A 128 -11.43 -5.43 3.95
C GLU A 128 -9.90 -5.44 3.98
N LEU A 129 -9.28 -4.55 3.20
CA LEU A 129 -7.83 -4.43 3.16
C LEU A 129 -7.26 -3.82 4.44
N MET A 130 -7.96 -2.86 5.06
CA MET A 130 -7.59 -2.32 6.38
C MET A 130 -7.57 -3.43 7.43
N ASN A 131 -8.62 -4.28 7.48
CA ASN A 131 -8.66 -5.43 8.38
C ASN A 131 -7.48 -6.39 8.11
N LEU A 132 -7.24 -6.76 6.85
CA LEU A 132 -6.12 -7.61 6.47
C LEU A 132 -4.78 -7.04 6.98
N LEU A 133 -4.54 -5.74 6.77
CA LEU A 133 -3.30 -5.09 7.22
C LEU A 133 -3.17 -5.11 8.74
N LEU A 134 -4.26 -4.85 9.48
CA LEU A 134 -4.28 -4.89 10.95
C LEU A 134 -4.07 -6.31 11.49
N GLU A 135 -4.67 -7.33 10.87
CA GLU A 135 -4.44 -8.75 11.18
C GLU A 135 -2.97 -9.14 10.99
N HIS A 136 -2.28 -8.51 10.05
CA HIS A 136 -0.85 -8.67 9.82
C HIS A 136 0.02 -7.60 10.52
N HIS A 137 -0.46 -7.08 11.64
CA HIS A 137 0.27 -6.20 12.56
C HIS A 137 0.67 -4.85 11.97
N ALA A 138 -0.14 -4.27 11.07
CA ALA A 138 0.04 -2.88 10.66
C ALA A 138 -0.03 -1.97 11.91
N TYR A 139 0.92 -1.04 12.02
CA TYR A 139 0.90 -0.05 13.10
C TYR A 139 -0.30 0.88 12.91
N ILE A 140 -1.27 0.76 13.83
CA ILE A 140 -2.55 1.47 13.72
C ILE A 140 -2.39 2.99 13.73
N ASP A 141 -1.42 3.48 14.49
CA ASP A 141 -1.07 4.89 14.61
C ASP A 141 0.27 5.20 13.92
N ALA A 142 0.57 4.50 12.80
CA ALA A 142 1.76 4.78 12.01
C ALA A 142 1.83 6.27 11.64
N ALA A 143 3.02 6.87 11.80
CA ALA A 143 3.24 8.27 11.47
C ALA A 143 3.80 8.42 10.04
N SER A 144 3.11 9.18 9.20
CA SER A 144 3.64 9.62 7.91
C SER A 144 4.74 10.70 8.10
N PRO A 145 5.43 11.18 7.04
CA PRO A 145 6.49 12.19 7.19
C PRO A 145 6.04 13.50 7.85
N ASN A 146 4.76 13.83 7.78
CA ASN A 146 4.15 14.97 8.49
C ASN A 146 3.38 14.54 9.74
N GLU A 147 3.69 13.36 10.26
CA GLU A 147 3.08 12.78 11.47
C GLU A 147 1.56 12.54 11.38
N SER A 148 1.00 12.55 10.17
CA SER A 148 -0.40 12.17 10.00
C SER A 148 -0.58 10.66 10.17
N THR A 149 -1.64 10.25 10.90
CA THR A 149 -1.97 8.85 11.16
C THR A 149 -2.98 8.30 10.13
N PRO A 150 -3.14 6.97 10.00
CA PRO A 150 -4.21 6.38 9.20
C PRO A 150 -5.61 6.89 9.56
N LEU A 151 -5.88 7.15 10.86
CA LEU A 151 -7.14 7.72 11.32
C LEU A 151 -7.37 9.15 10.77
N MET A 152 -6.33 9.99 10.74
CA MET A 152 -6.41 11.33 10.13
C MET A 152 -6.71 11.25 8.63
N MET A 153 -6.09 10.29 7.93
CA MET A 153 -6.34 10.07 6.50
C MET A 153 -7.77 9.58 6.24
N ALA A 154 -8.28 8.64 7.06
CA ALA A 154 -9.66 8.17 6.99
C ALA A 154 -10.65 9.31 7.28
N ALA A 155 -10.36 10.16 8.26
CA ALA A 155 -11.21 11.29 8.65
C ALA A 155 -11.32 12.34 7.55
N MET A 156 -10.24 12.59 6.82
CA MET A 156 -10.21 13.60 5.75
C MET A 156 -10.76 13.10 4.43
N TYR A 157 -10.35 11.90 4.01
CA TYR A 157 -10.58 11.41 2.64
C TYR A 157 -11.37 10.11 2.58
N GLY A 158 -11.33 9.30 3.64
CA GLY A 158 -11.92 7.97 3.69
C GLY A 158 -13.43 7.95 3.88
N THR A 159 -13.92 6.91 4.55
CA THR A 159 -15.35 6.74 4.87
C THR A 159 -15.57 6.76 6.37
N ALA A 160 -16.80 7.07 6.83
CA ALA A 160 -17.15 6.97 8.24
C ALA A 160 -16.94 5.56 8.80
N SER A 161 -17.15 4.54 7.97
CA SER A 161 -16.87 3.15 8.32
C SER A 161 -15.37 2.89 8.54
N ALA A 162 -14.48 3.52 7.74
CA ALA A 162 -13.03 3.43 7.94
C ALA A 162 -12.60 4.12 9.24
N VAL A 163 -13.16 5.30 9.52
CA VAL A 163 -12.93 6.01 10.80
C VAL A 163 -13.37 5.13 11.97
N LYS A 164 -14.59 4.58 11.90
CA LYS A 164 -15.12 3.69 12.95
C LYS A 164 -14.24 2.46 13.15
N LEU A 165 -13.85 1.79 12.06
CA LEU A 165 -12.99 0.60 12.11
C LEU A 165 -11.67 0.91 12.85
N LEU A 166 -10.98 1.99 12.50
CA LEU A 166 -9.73 2.35 13.15
C LEU A 166 -9.91 2.67 14.64
N LEU A 167 -10.97 3.42 14.99
CA LEU A 167 -11.27 3.73 16.38
C LEU A 167 -11.59 2.48 17.20
N GLU A 168 -12.38 1.55 16.66
CA GLU A 168 -12.71 0.27 17.30
C GLU A 168 -11.48 -0.65 17.41
N ALA A 169 -10.55 -0.59 16.44
CA ALA A 169 -9.29 -1.31 16.47
C ALA A 169 -8.26 -0.69 17.42
N GLY A 170 -8.53 0.49 18.01
CA GLY A 170 -7.70 1.10 19.05
C GLY A 170 -6.85 2.30 18.61
N ALA A 171 -7.10 2.89 17.45
CA ALA A 171 -6.44 4.13 17.02
C ALA A 171 -6.69 5.26 18.03
N ASP A 172 -5.65 6.04 18.31
CA ASP A 172 -5.74 7.17 19.24
C ASP A 172 -6.23 8.44 18.50
N PRO A 173 -7.48 8.90 18.77
CA PRO A 173 -8.03 10.09 18.13
C PRO A 173 -7.38 11.39 18.62
N MET A 174 -6.59 11.36 19.70
CA MET A 174 -5.97 12.53 20.31
C MET A 174 -4.58 12.84 19.74
N LEU A 175 -3.99 11.94 18.96
CA LEU A 175 -2.71 12.18 18.32
C LEU A 175 -2.78 13.41 17.42
N ARG A 176 -1.66 14.14 17.40
CA ARG A 176 -1.52 15.37 16.61
C ARG A 176 -0.41 15.19 15.58
N ASN A 177 -0.67 15.65 14.37
CA ASN A 177 0.36 15.68 13.34
C ASN A 177 1.34 16.87 13.57
N ALA A 178 2.34 17.02 12.69
CA ALA A 178 3.34 18.11 12.76
C ALA A 178 2.74 19.53 12.73
N GLN A 179 1.47 19.68 12.34
CA GLN A 179 0.73 20.96 12.35
C GLN A 179 -0.14 21.10 13.61
N GLY A 180 -0.06 20.18 14.55
CA GLY A 180 -0.88 20.17 15.77
C GLY A 180 -2.33 19.73 15.57
N LEU A 181 -2.70 19.16 14.39
CA LEU A 181 -4.06 18.79 14.04
C LEU A 181 -4.35 17.33 14.43
N THR A 182 -5.53 17.10 14.99
CA THR A 182 -6.08 15.77 15.29
C THR A 182 -6.90 15.21 14.12
N ALA A 183 -7.33 13.94 14.19
CA ALA A 183 -8.25 13.36 13.22
C ALA A 183 -9.60 14.12 13.19
N PHE A 184 -10.05 14.65 14.32
CA PHE A 184 -11.25 15.50 14.38
C PHE A 184 -11.07 16.78 13.57
N ASP A 185 -9.94 17.48 13.73
CA ASP A 185 -9.61 18.69 12.97
C ASP A 185 -9.52 18.40 11.47
N PHE A 186 -9.02 17.22 11.08
CA PHE A 186 -8.98 16.78 9.68
C PHE A 186 -10.39 16.62 9.09
N ALA A 187 -11.30 15.98 9.86
CA ALA A 187 -12.70 15.80 9.46
C ALA A 187 -13.42 17.15 9.31
N GLU A 188 -13.23 18.08 10.24
CA GLU A 188 -13.81 19.44 10.17
C GLU A 188 -13.31 20.22 8.95
N LYS A 189 -11.98 20.25 8.73
CA LYS A 189 -11.38 20.93 7.56
C LYS A 189 -11.88 20.38 6.23
N ALA A 190 -12.19 19.09 6.18
CA ALA A 190 -12.74 18.43 4.98
C ALA A 190 -14.27 18.52 4.88
N ASN A 191 -14.94 19.19 5.83
CA ASN A 191 -16.40 19.27 5.94
C ASN A 191 -17.08 17.88 6.00
N ARG A 192 -16.42 16.92 6.65
CA ARG A 192 -16.89 15.54 6.79
C ARG A 192 -17.68 15.37 8.08
N SER A 193 -18.95 15.80 8.07
CA SER A 193 -19.85 15.71 9.23
C SER A 193 -20.04 14.28 9.75
N ASP A 194 -20.03 13.30 8.85
CA ASP A 194 -20.11 11.87 9.18
C ASP A 194 -18.91 11.41 10.02
N ALA A 195 -17.69 11.80 9.64
CA ALA A 195 -16.46 11.49 10.38
C ALA A 195 -16.41 12.26 11.71
N VAL A 196 -16.77 13.55 11.71
CA VAL A 196 -16.85 14.39 12.93
C VAL A 196 -17.76 13.73 13.96
N HIS A 197 -18.99 13.33 13.56
CA HIS A 197 -19.92 12.67 14.48
C HIS A 197 -19.38 11.33 14.99
N THR A 198 -18.75 10.54 14.12
CA THR A 198 -18.17 9.23 14.51
C THR A 198 -17.07 9.39 15.56
N ILE A 199 -16.14 10.33 15.34
CA ILE A 199 -15.03 10.59 16.27
C ILE A 199 -15.57 11.15 17.59
N ALA A 200 -16.47 12.14 17.56
CA ALA A 200 -17.05 12.76 18.75
C ALA A 200 -17.84 11.75 19.60
N ALA A 201 -18.64 10.89 18.98
CA ALA A 201 -19.38 9.84 19.67
C ALA A 201 -18.44 8.84 20.36
N PHE A 202 -17.36 8.43 19.67
CA PHE A 202 -16.38 7.52 20.22
C PHE A 202 -15.65 8.13 21.43
N MET A 203 -15.23 9.40 21.34
CA MET A 203 -14.57 10.11 22.42
C MET A 203 -15.48 10.27 23.64
N SER A 204 -16.77 10.62 23.40
CA SER A 204 -17.76 10.78 24.46
C SER A 204 -18.04 9.47 25.21
N ALA A 205 -18.06 8.33 24.50
CA ALA A 205 -18.28 7.02 25.10
C ALA A 205 -17.12 6.57 26.02
N ARG A 206 -15.92 7.10 25.81
CA ARG A 206 -14.71 6.78 26.59
C ARG A 206 -14.45 7.73 27.77
N THR A 207 -15.12 8.87 27.79
CA THR A 207 -15.04 9.77 28.95
C THR A 207 -15.87 9.17 30.09
N PRO A 208 -15.28 8.86 31.28
CA PRO A 208 -16.05 8.38 32.42
C PRO A 208 -17.16 9.38 32.72
N LYS A 209 -18.43 8.93 32.81
CA LYS A 209 -19.49 9.77 33.35
C LYS A 209 -19.02 10.29 34.71
N ALA A 210 -18.90 11.61 34.85
CA ALA A 210 -18.65 12.22 36.13
C ALA A 210 -19.66 11.63 37.15
N ILE A 211 -19.15 11.05 38.23
CA ILE A 211 -19.97 10.55 39.32
C ILE A 211 -20.67 11.79 39.86
N GLU A 212 -21.99 11.90 39.63
CA GLU A 212 -22.80 12.94 40.28
C GLU A 212 -22.60 12.80 41.79
N PRO A 213 -22.21 13.88 42.50
CA PRO A 213 -22.09 13.81 43.92
C PRO A 213 -23.48 13.45 44.50
N LYS A 214 -23.56 12.32 45.24
CA LYS A 214 -24.75 11.99 46.01
C LYS A 214 -25.09 13.21 46.85
N ALA A 215 -26.30 13.75 46.64
CA ALA A 215 -26.89 14.76 47.52
C ALA A 215 -26.86 14.19 48.95
N ALA A 216 -26.15 14.90 49.82
CA ALA A 216 -26.16 14.58 51.26
C ALA A 216 -27.55 14.87 51.79
N GLU A 217 -28.23 13.84 52.29
CA GLU A 217 -29.41 13.97 53.13
C GLU A 217 -29.01 14.45 54.54
#